data_566c4be40f5f6009471f23a719fe1bd3
#
_entry.id   566c4be40f5f6009471f23a719fe1bd3
#
_cell.length_a   1.000
_cell.length_b   1.000
_cell.length_c   1.000
_cell.angle_alpha   90.00
_cell.angle_beta   90.00
_cell.angle_gamma   90.00
#
_symmetry.space_group_name_H-M   'P 1'
#
loop_
_entity.id
_entity.type
_entity.pdbx_description
1 polymer ?
#
loop_
_entity_poly.entity_id
_entity_poly.type
_entity_poly.pdbx_seq_one_letter_code
_entity_poly.pdbx_strand_id
1 'polypeptide(L)'
;MEIERAVVLQGLSEAEARARRAAGQGNNSPLKTSRTYAQIVRENVFNTINNILFGLGVILIALGRYLDAVIVVAVVMANTVVSLVQEVRAKRMLDRIAILTRPKAKVVRDGREREVDPGEIVLGDLLRLDPGDQVVVDGSVVGESRMELDESLLTGESDLVHKEEGGSLLSGSFVVNGSGYFVAEKVGTQSFASRLTVGAQAFRRVLTPLQRDVNLVVRSLLLVVMYLEI
;
A
#
# COMPACT_ATOMS: atom_id res chain seq x y z
N MET A 1 -8.12 0.28 40.72
CA MET A 1 -8.73 1.23 39.75
C MET A 1 -7.80 2.42 39.42
N GLU A 2 -7.36 3.24 40.40
CA GLU A 2 -6.39 4.34 40.14
C GLU A 2 -5.01 3.84 39.74
N ILE A 3 -4.51 2.76 40.32
CA ILE A 3 -3.19 2.18 39.96
C ILE A 3 -3.21 1.59 38.55
N GLU A 4 -4.30 0.93 38.15
CA GLU A 4 -4.45 0.44 36.76
C GLU A 4 -4.52 1.57 35.74
N ARG A 5 -5.23 2.67 36.06
CA ARG A 5 -5.27 3.88 35.20
C ARG A 5 -3.89 4.54 35.08
N ALA A 6 -3.13 4.62 36.17
CA ALA A 6 -1.78 5.18 36.14
C ALA A 6 -0.81 4.32 35.31
N VAL A 7 -0.94 3.00 35.36
CA VAL A 7 -0.12 2.06 34.55
C VAL A 7 -0.48 2.15 33.08
N VAL A 8 -1.77 2.32 32.73
CA VAL A 8 -2.20 2.47 31.33
C VAL A 8 -1.60 3.74 30.72
N LEU A 9 -1.51 4.84 31.47
CA LEU A 9 -0.94 6.11 30.97
C LEU A 9 0.59 6.12 30.89
N GLN A 10 1.29 5.16 31.48
CA GLN A 10 2.75 5.02 31.33
C GLN A 10 3.15 4.36 30.00
N GLY A 11 2.20 3.66 29.38
CA GLY A 11 2.45 2.90 28.15
C GLY A 11 3.38 1.69 28.35
N LEU A 12 3.75 1.05 27.26
CA LEU A 12 4.71 -0.07 27.28
C LEU A 12 6.12 0.43 27.55
N SER A 13 6.98 -0.42 28.11
CA SER A 13 8.40 -0.18 28.08
C SER A 13 8.97 -0.40 26.68
N GLU A 14 10.08 0.26 26.36
CA GLU A 14 10.74 0.07 25.07
C GLU A 14 11.23 -1.37 24.86
N ALA A 15 11.60 -2.06 25.95
CA ALA A 15 11.97 -3.48 25.93
C ALA A 15 10.79 -4.38 25.53
N GLU A 16 9.60 -4.14 26.11
CA GLU A 16 8.38 -4.87 25.78
C GLU A 16 7.94 -4.59 24.33
N ALA A 17 8.00 -3.34 23.88
CA ALA A 17 7.67 -2.99 22.50
C ALA A 17 8.57 -3.74 21.50
N ARG A 18 9.87 -3.84 21.78
CA ARG A 18 10.81 -4.63 20.96
C ARG A 18 10.49 -6.12 21.00
N ALA A 19 10.17 -6.67 22.15
CA ALA A 19 9.80 -8.08 22.31
C ALA A 19 8.52 -8.41 21.52
N ARG A 20 7.47 -7.58 21.64
CA ARG A 20 6.23 -7.74 20.88
C ARG A 20 6.46 -7.64 19.38
N ARG A 21 7.31 -6.71 18.93
CA ARG A 21 7.68 -6.59 17.52
C ARG A 21 8.40 -7.84 17.00
N ALA A 22 9.34 -8.39 17.79
CA ALA A 22 10.02 -9.63 17.46
C ALA A 22 9.09 -10.85 17.42
N ALA A 23 8.03 -10.84 18.26
CA ALA A 23 6.97 -11.83 18.27
C ALA A 23 5.94 -11.68 17.12
N GLY A 24 6.15 -10.73 16.18
CA GLY A 24 5.26 -10.50 15.06
C GLY A 24 3.99 -9.68 15.40
N GLN A 25 3.92 -9.08 16.58
CA GLN A 25 2.81 -8.22 17.02
C GLN A 25 3.02 -6.74 16.62
N GLY A 26 3.85 -6.47 15.63
CA GLY A 26 4.10 -5.14 15.10
C GLY A 26 3.13 -4.77 13.99
N ASN A 27 2.96 -3.46 13.76
CA ASN A 27 2.14 -2.94 12.66
C ASN A 27 2.88 -3.06 11.31
N ASN A 28 3.44 -4.24 11.05
CA ASN A 28 4.05 -4.58 9.78
C ASN A 28 2.94 -4.80 8.74
N SER A 29 2.40 -3.73 8.19
CA SER A 29 1.48 -3.85 7.07
C SER A 29 2.26 -4.17 5.80
N PRO A 30 2.01 -5.31 5.13
CA PRO A 30 2.62 -5.62 3.84
C PRO A 30 2.02 -4.80 2.71
N LEU A 31 1.27 -3.74 3.00
CA LEU A 31 0.69 -2.86 2.01
C LEU A 31 1.80 -2.15 1.23
N LYS A 32 2.42 -2.92 0.33
CA LYS A 32 3.27 -2.37 -0.73
C LYS A 32 2.33 -1.64 -1.70
N THR A 33 2.07 -0.38 -1.43
CA THR A 33 1.30 0.50 -2.30
C THR A 33 2.00 0.75 -3.63
N SER A 34 3.30 0.47 -3.73
CA SER A 34 4.08 0.65 -4.93
C SER A 34 4.63 -0.67 -5.47
N ARG A 35 4.66 -0.82 -6.80
CA ARG A 35 5.22 -1.99 -7.50
C ARG A 35 6.69 -2.16 -7.15
N THR A 36 7.15 -3.40 -7.07
CA THR A 36 8.59 -3.69 -6.90
C THR A 36 9.34 -3.46 -8.21
N TYR A 37 10.63 -3.13 -8.14
CA TYR A 37 11.47 -2.98 -9.34
C TYR A 37 11.47 -4.26 -10.20
N ALA A 38 11.46 -5.43 -9.58
CA ALA A 38 11.37 -6.71 -10.29
C ALA A 38 10.06 -6.88 -11.07
N GLN A 39 8.93 -6.41 -10.51
CA GLN A 39 7.65 -6.39 -11.21
C GLN A 39 7.68 -5.43 -12.40
N ILE A 40 8.25 -4.24 -12.22
CA ILE A 40 8.40 -3.25 -13.29
C ILE A 40 9.20 -3.85 -14.46
N VAL A 41 10.35 -4.44 -14.18
CA VAL A 41 11.16 -5.10 -15.22
C VAL A 41 10.39 -6.21 -15.91
N ARG A 42 9.76 -7.11 -15.14
CA ARG A 42 9.01 -8.24 -15.70
C ARG A 42 7.84 -7.79 -16.58
N GLU A 43 7.08 -6.79 -16.16
CA GLU A 43 5.92 -6.29 -16.90
C GLU A 43 6.34 -5.54 -18.19
N ASN A 44 7.47 -4.85 -18.17
CA ASN A 44 7.98 -4.13 -19.36
C ASN A 44 8.68 -5.06 -20.34
N VAL A 45 9.39 -6.08 -19.90
CA VAL A 45 10.06 -7.05 -20.78
C VAL A 45 9.06 -8.06 -21.36
N PHE A 46 8.22 -8.65 -20.52
CA PHE A 46 7.30 -9.74 -20.89
C PHE A 46 5.86 -9.25 -21.06
N ASN A 47 5.67 -8.15 -21.78
CA ASN A 47 4.34 -7.74 -22.20
C ASN A 47 3.89 -8.52 -23.46
N THR A 48 2.59 -8.50 -23.77
CA THR A 48 2.03 -9.22 -24.91
C THR A 48 2.66 -8.84 -26.24
N ILE A 49 2.93 -7.54 -26.44
CA ILE A 49 3.51 -7.02 -27.69
C ILE A 49 4.96 -7.50 -27.84
N ASN A 50 5.77 -7.36 -26.81
CA ASN A 50 7.17 -7.82 -26.85
C ASN A 50 7.27 -9.34 -27.09
N ASN A 51 6.38 -10.13 -26.46
CA ASN A 51 6.35 -11.58 -26.65
C ASN A 51 6.04 -11.97 -28.10
N ILE A 52 5.13 -11.23 -28.76
CA ILE A 52 4.82 -11.44 -30.17
C ILE A 52 6.01 -11.05 -31.05
N LEU A 53 6.64 -9.90 -30.80
CA LEU A 53 7.81 -9.45 -31.55
C LEU A 53 9.02 -10.36 -31.32
N PHE A 54 9.22 -10.93 -30.12
CA PHE A 54 10.23 -11.96 -29.89
C PHE A 54 9.93 -13.23 -30.70
N GLY A 55 8.66 -13.65 -30.74
CA GLY A 55 8.23 -14.78 -31.58
C GLY A 55 8.49 -14.52 -33.08
N LEU A 56 8.18 -13.32 -33.56
CA LEU A 56 8.49 -12.90 -34.92
C LEU A 56 10.01 -12.92 -35.18
N GLY A 57 10.81 -12.42 -34.25
CA GLY A 57 12.27 -12.46 -34.35
C GLY A 57 12.81 -13.89 -34.51
N VAL A 58 12.24 -14.85 -33.75
CA VAL A 58 12.61 -16.27 -33.86
C VAL A 58 12.24 -16.82 -35.26
N ILE A 59 11.07 -16.51 -35.78
CA ILE A 59 10.64 -16.91 -37.13
C ILE A 59 11.57 -16.34 -38.20
N LEU A 60 11.93 -15.05 -38.13
CA LEU A 60 12.85 -14.41 -39.06
C LEU A 60 14.24 -15.09 -39.06
N ILE A 61 14.73 -15.48 -37.89
CA ILE A 61 15.97 -16.24 -37.77
C ILE A 61 15.86 -17.60 -38.47
N ALA A 62 14.75 -18.30 -38.28
CA ALA A 62 14.49 -19.61 -38.90
C ALA A 62 14.41 -19.51 -40.45
N LEU A 63 13.94 -18.38 -40.96
CA LEU A 63 13.89 -18.07 -42.40
C LEU A 63 15.20 -17.55 -42.95
N GLY A 64 16.28 -17.45 -42.15
CA GLY A 64 17.58 -16.94 -42.57
C GLY A 64 17.64 -15.40 -42.68
N ARG A 65 16.60 -14.68 -42.26
CA ARG A 65 16.50 -13.18 -42.37
C ARG A 65 17.09 -12.52 -41.11
N TYR A 66 18.38 -12.71 -40.89
CA TYR A 66 19.07 -12.28 -39.66
C TYR A 66 19.05 -10.76 -39.43
N LEU A 67 19.21 -9.97 -40.50
CA LEU A 67 19.17 -8.50 -40.39
C LEU A 67 17.82 -7.98 -39.93
N ASP A 68 16.73 -8.54 -40.43
CA ASP A 68 15.39 -8.13 -40.06
C ASP A 68 15.09 -8.54 -38.59
N ALA A 69 15.53 -9.73 -38.17
CA ALA A 69 15.43 -10.16 -36.80
C ALA A 69 16.19 -9.22 -35.83
N VAL A 70 17.40 -8.78 -36.20
CA VAL A 70 18.18 -7.82 -35.40
C VAL A 70 17.46 -6.49 -35.28
N ILE A 71 16.87 -5.99 -36.37
CA ILE A 71 16.12 -4.72 -36.36
C ILE A 71 14.92 -4.81 -35.43
N VAL A 72 14.12 -5.89 -35.53
CA VAL A 72 12.95 -6.12 -34.63
C VAL A 72 13.37 -6.17 -33.17
N VAL A 73 14.40 -6.94 -32.85
CA VAL A 73 14.91 -7.05 -31.48
C VAL A 73 15.46 -5.71 -30.98
N ALA A 74 16.17 -4.95 -31.82
CA ALA A 74 16.70 -3.64 -31.44
C ALA A 74 15.59 -2.64 -31.12
N VAL A 75 14.50 -2.61 -31.89
CA VAL A 75 13.33 -1.76 -31.63
C VAL A 75 12.66 -2.14 -30.32
N VAL A 76 12.45 -3.44 -30.06
CA VAL A 76 11.87 -3.94 -28.80
C VAL A 76 12.73 -3.55 -27.61
N MET A 77 14.06 -3.73 -27.73
CA MET A 77 14.99 -3.35 -26.67
C MET A 77 14.98 -1.85 -26.40
N ALA A 78 15.00 -1.02 -27.45
CA ALA A 78 14.93 0.43 -27.30
C ALA A 78 13.65 0.88 -26.58
N ASN A 79 12.50 0.38 -27.01
CA ASN A 79 11.20 0.68 -26.37
C ASN A 79 11.16 0.21 -24.92
N THR A 80 11.66 -1.00 -24.64
CA THR A 80 11.72 -1.55 -23.29
C THR A 80 12.59 -0.70 -22.37
N VAL A 81 13.76 -0.27 -22.83
CA VAL A 81 14.66 0.57 -22.05
C VAL A 81 14.00 1.93 -21.74
N VAL A 82 13.39 2.58 -22.74
CA VAL A 82 12.70 3.86 -22.55
C VAL A 82 11.57 3.71 -21.53
N SER A 83 10.70 2.70 -21.67
CA SER A 83 9.59 2.42 -20.76
C SER A 83 10.09 2.16 -19.35
N LEU A 84 11.13 1.34 -19.19
CA LEU A 84 11.72 1.02 -17.89
C LEU A 84 12.29 2.27 -17.20
N VAL A 85 13.00 3.11 -17.92
CA VAL A 85 13.55 4.38 -17.38
C VAL A 85 12.42 5.30 -16.92
N GLN A 86 11.37 5.46 -17.74
CA GLN A 86 10.22 6.29 -17.39
C GLN A 86 9.49 5.77 -16.15
N GLU A 87 9.23 4.46 -16.07
CA GLU A 87 8.50 3.87 -14.93
C GLU A 87 9.32 3.90 -13.65
N VAL A 88 10.64 3.65 -13.72
CA VAL A 88 11.55 3.78 -12.57
C VAL A 88 11.62 5.24 -12.08
N ARG A 89 11.66 6.23 -13.01
CA ARG A 89 11.62 7.65 -12.61
C ARG A 89 10.30 8.01 -11.93
N ALA A 90 9.18 7.61 -12.51
CA ALA A 90 7.85 7.82 -11.94
C ALA A 90 7.73 7.18 -10.54
N LYS A 91 8.17 5.92 -10.40
CA LYS A 91 8.20 5.24 -9.11
C LYS A 91 9.03 6.00 -8.07
N ARG A 92 10.25 6.43 -8.40
CA ARG A 92 11.10 7.18 -7.47
C ARG A 92 10.47 8.50 -7.04
N MET A 93 9.76 9.19 -7.94
CA MET A 93 9.04 10.42 -7.61
C MET A 93 7.89 10.14 -6.64
N LEU A 94 7.07 9.10 -6.90
CA LEU A 94 5.98 8.70 -6.02
C LEU A 94 6.49 8.24 -4.64
N ASP A 95 7.57 7.46 -4.60
CA ASP A 95 8.17 7.00 -3.34
C ASP A 95 8.68 8.20 -2.50
N ARG A 96 9.23 9.25 -3.12
CA ARG A 96 9.64 10.48 -2.40
C ARG A 96 8.45 11.22 -1.80
N ILE A 97 7.35 11.37 -2.56
CA ILE A 97 6.14 12.02 -2.07
C ILE A 97 5.55 11.19 -0.91
N ALA A 98 5.48 9.88 -1.05
CA ALA A 98 4.95 8.98 -0.04
C ALA A 98 5.70 9.08 1.30
N ILE A 99 7.02 9.33 1.28
CA ILE A 99 7.80 9.54 2.51
C ILE A 99 7.43 10.86 3.20
N LEU A 100 7.17 11.93 2.43
CA LEU A 100 6.83 13.24 2.98
C LEU A 100 5.41 13.31 3.55
N THR A 101 4.52 12.47 3.06
CA THR A 101 3.09 12.45 3.46
C THR A 101 2.76 11.33 4.45
N ARG A 102 3.74 10.52 4.88
CA ARG A 102 3.47 9.49 5.89
C ARG A 102 3.11 10.13 7.21
N PRO A 103 1.91 9.86 7.75
CA PRO A 103 1.57 10.31 9.08
C PRO A 103 2.52 9.65 10.07
N LYS A 104 3.07 10.41 11.01
CA LYS A 104 3.78 9.86 12.16
C LYS A 104 2.77 9.59 13.27
N ALA A 105 3.10 8.66 14.15
CA ALA A 105 2.29 8.35 15.32
C ALA A 105 3.01 8.78 16.59
N LYS A 106 2.27 9.36 17.52
CA LYS A 106 2.77 9.71 18.84
C LYS A 106 2.50 8.55 19.80
N VAL A 107 3.52 7.85 20.24
CA VAL A 107 3.40 6.76 21.22
C VAL A 107 3.91 7.21 22.58
N VAL A 108 3.30 6.68 23.64
CA VAL A 108 3.78 6.83 25.02
C VAL A 108 4.45 5.53 25.40
N ARG A 109 5.77 5.59 25.67
CA ARG A 109 6.55 4.45 26.17
C ARG A 109 7.47 4.93 27.29
N ASP A 110 7.61 4.12 28.32
CA ASP A 110 8.36 4.48 29.53
C ASP A 110 7.92 5.83 30.12
N GLY A 111 6.62 6.16 30.02
CA GLY A 111 6.04 7.43 30.48
C GLY A 111 6.44 8.66 29.65
N ARG A 112 7.00 8.48 28.46
CA ARG A 112 7.42 9.59 27.57
C ARG A 112 6.76 9.48 26.22
N GLU A 113 6.27 10.63 25.73
CA GLU A 113 5.76 10.73 24.37
C GLU A 113 6.91 10.84 23.37
N ARG A 114 6.77 10.13 22.25
CA ARG A 114 7.68 10.23 21.12
C ARG A 114 6.98 9.94 19.80
N GLU A 115 7.46 10.56 18.75
CA GLU A 115 7.01 10.25 17.39
C GLU A 115 7.73 9.01 16.86
N VAL A 116 6.95 8.11 16.29
CA VAL A 116 7.45 6.88 15.66
C VAL A 116 6.85 6.71 14.26
N ASP A 117 7.51 5.93 13.42
CA ASP A 117 6.90 5.49 12.15
C ASP A 117 5.75 4.52 12.47
N PRO A 118 4.60 4.59 11.76
CA PRO A 118 3.50 3.64 11.96
C PRO A 118 3.90 2.17 11.98
N GLY A 119 4.92 1.78 11.22
CA GLY A 119 5.47 0.43 11.24
C GLY A 119 6.18 0.02 12.54
N GLU A 120 6.44 0.97 13.44
CA GLU A 120 7.07 0.71 14.75
C GLU A 120 6.07 0.47 15.87
N ILE A 121 4.78 0.74 15.61
CA ILE A 121 3.71 0.51 16.56
C ILE A 121 3.53 -1.00 16.78
N VAL A 122 3.27 -1.37 18.02
CA VAL A 122 3.00 -2.76 18.41
C VAL A 122 1.65 -2.88 19.10
N LEU A 123 1.13 -4.10 19.17
CA LEU A 123 -0.09 -4.41 19.90
C LEU A 123 0.06 -3.97 21.36
N GLY A 124 -0.92 -3.22 21.87
CA GLY A 124 -0.93 -2.71 23.25
C GLY A 124 -0.10 -1.42 23.45
N ASP A 125 0.46 -0.81 22.39
CA ASP A 125 1.04 0.53 22.50
C ASP A 125 -0.05 1.54 22.90
N LEU A 126 0.33 2.47 23.77
CA LEU A 126 -0.48 3.65 24.07
C LEU A 126 -0.12 4.77 23.11
N LEU A 127 -1.12 5.27 22.39
CA LEU A 127 -0.95 6.33 21.40
C LEU A 127 -1.71 7.58 21.84
N ARG A 128 -1.15 8.74 21.51
CA ARG A 128 -1.81 10.04 21.63
C ARG A 128 -2.31 10.51 20.27
N LEU A 129 -3.48 11.12 20.26
CA LEU A 129 -4.07 11.77 19.11
C LEU A 129 -4.38 13.23 19.43
N ASP A 130 -4.04 14.11 18.51
CA ASP A 130 -4.36 15.53 18.52
C ASP A 130 -5.16 15.90 17.24
N PRO A 131 -5.85 17.05 17.18
CA PRO A 131 -6.56 17.47 15.98
C PRO A 131 -5.68 17.48 14.73
N GLY A 132 -6.17 16.88 13.65
CA GLY A 132 -5.43 16.67 12.41
C GLY A 132 -4.64 15.36 12.34
N ASP A 133 -4.48 14.63 13.44
CA ASP A 133 -3.80 13.34 13.43
C ASP A 133 -4.68 12.25 12.80
N GLN A 134 -4.07 11.33 12.08
CA GLN A 134 -4.72 10.15 11.55
C GLN A 134 -4.58 8.97 12.51
N VAL A 135 -5.66 8.24 12.75
CA VAL A 135 -5.64 6.97 13.46
C VAL A 135 -4.95 5.93 12.58
N VAL A 136 -3.77 5.48 12.99
CA VAL A 136 -2.90 4.60 12.17
C VAL A 136 -3.11 3.10 12.44
N VAL A 137 -3.69 2.74 13.59
CA VAL A 137 -4.02 1.36 13.98
C VAL A 137 -5.39 1.35 14.67
N ASP A 138 -6.11 0.21 14.66
CA ASP A 138 -7.38 0.12 15.39
C ASP A 138 -7.10 -0.03 16.89
N GLY A 139 -7.97 0.55 17.70
CA GLY A 139 -7.84 0.47 19.15
C GLY A 139 -9.04 1.01 19.90
N SER A 140 -8.92 1.16 21.21
CA SER A 140 -9.93 1.73 22.07
C SER A 140 -9.43 2.93 22.86
N VAL A 141 -10.28 3.94 22.98
CA VAL A 141 -10.01 5.18 23.72
C VAL A 141 -9.84 4.86 25.20
N VAL A 142 -8.84 5.46 25.84
CA VAL A 142 -8.55 5.28 27.27
C VAL A 142 -8.44 6.62 27.99
N GLY A 143 -8.79 6.60 29.28
CA GLY A 143 -8.75 7.79 30.15
C GLY A 143 -9.84 8.81 29.80
N GLU A 144 -9.76 9.99 30.41
CA GLU A 144 -10.73 11.08 30.18
C GLU A 144 -10.53 11.75 28.82
N SER A 145 -10.57 10.94 27.76
CA SER A 145 -10.35 11.40 26.39
C SER A 145 -11.68 11.66 25.71
N ARG A 146 -11.79 12.79 25.00
CA ARG A 146 -12.94 13.13 24.17
C ARG A 146 -12.47 13.64 22.83
N MET A 147 -12.96 12.99 21.78
CA MET A 147 -12.54 13.30 20.40
C MET A 147 -13.72 13.20 19.46
N GLU A 148 -13.71 14.04 18.43
CA GLU A 148 -14.61 13.93 17.27
C GLU A 148 -13.77 13.47 16.07
N LEU A 149 -14.19 12.39 15.47
CA LEU A 149 -13.49 11.76 14.35
C LEU A 149 -14.30 11.85 13.06
N ASP A 150 -13.61 12.13 11.98
CA ASP A 150 -14.11 11.95 10.62
C ASP A 150 -13.79 10.51 10.18
N GLU A 151 -14.85 9.71 10.05
CA GLU A 151 -14.79 8.33 9.55
C GLU A 151 -15.33 8.22 8.11
N SER A 152 -15.55 9.33 7.42
CA SER A 152 -16.19 9.39 6.08
C SER A 152 -15.46 8.58 5.02
N LEU A 153 -14.12 8.53 5.07
CA LEU A 153 -13.32 7.70 4.17
C LEU A 153 -13.53 6.19 4.37
N LEU A 154 -14.05 5.79 5.52
CA LEU A 154 -14.25 4.39 5.90
C LEU A 154 -15.69 3.94 5.72
N THR A 155 -16.64 4.79 6.13
CA THR A 155 -18.08 4.50 6.16
C THR A 155 -18.84 5.10 5.00
N GLY A 156 -18.32 6.19 4.41
CA GLY A 156 -19.01 7.02 3.42
C GLY A 156 -19.97 8.05 4.03
N GLU A 157 -20.10 8.10 5.36
CA GLU A 157 -20.94 9.05 6.07
C GLU A 157 -20.11 10.26 6.51
N SER A 158 -20.63 11.47 6.27
CA SER A 158 -19.90 12.73 6.54
C SER A 158 -20.07 13.26 7.96
N ASP A 159 -20.86 12.60 8.80
CA ASP A 159 -21.10 13.02 10.17
C ASP A 159 -19.90 12.70 11.06
N LEU A 160 -19.55 13.64 11.94
CA LEU A 160 -18.48 13.43 12.91
C LEU A 160 -18.95 12.46 14.00
N VAL A 161 -18.08 11.50 14.32
CA VAL A 161 -18.36 10.48 15.34
C VAL A 161 -17.69 10.87 16.65
N HIS A 162 -18.49 11.02 17.70
CA HIS A 162 -17.97 11.26 19.05
C HIS A 162 -17.38 9.98 19.63
N LYS A 163 -16.19 10.07 20.18
CA LYS A 163 -15.49 8.99 20.87
C LYS A 163 -15.10 9.43 22.28
N GLU A 164 -15.51 8.62 23.24
CA GLU A 164 -15.18 8.77 24.65
C GLU A 164 -14.49 7.49 25.16
N GLU A 165 -14.13 7.41 26.43
CA GLU A 165 -13.48 6.27 27.06
C GLU A 165 -14.19 4.95 26.71
N GLY A 166 -13.45 3.96 26.24
CA GLY A 166 -13.96 2.67 25.75
C GLY A 166 -14.47 2.70 24.30
N GLY A 167 -14.56 3.86 23.66
CA GLY A 167 -14.94 3.99 22.26
C GLY A 167 -13.91 3.37 21.31
N SER A 168 -14.39 2.60 20.32
CA SER A 168 -13.49 1.99 19.32
C SER A 168 -13.04 3.00 18.29
N LEU A 169 -11.76 2.99 17.95
CA LEU A 169 -11.13 3.77 16.90
C LEU A 169 -10.75 2.88 15.72
N LEU A 170 -11.04 3.34 14.51
CA LEU A 170 -10.74 2.64 13.28
C LEU A 170 -9.56 3.29 12.56
N SER A 171 -8.58 2.51 12.17
CA SER A 171 -7.46 2.99 11.36
C SER A 171 -7.96 3.58 10.05
N GLY A 172 -7.44 4.77 9.72
CA GLY A 172 -7.86 5.53 8.54
C GLY A 172 -8.77 6.71 8.84
N SER A 173 -9.38 6.80 10.05
CA SER A 173 -10.13 8.00 10.49
C SER A 173 -9.19 9.14 10.87
N PHE A 174 -9.73 10.37 10.92
CA PHE A 174 -9.00 11.58 11.30
C PHE A 174 -9.63 12.25 12.51
N VAL A 175 -8.81 12.74 13.43
CA VAL A 175 -9.29 13.57 14.55
C VAL A 175 -9.56 14.98 14.05
N VAL A 176 -10.81 15.44 14.20
CA VAL A 176 -11.22 16.80 13.82
C VAL A 176 -11.13 17.73 15.02
N ASN A 177 -11.68 17.30 16.16
CA ASN A 177 -11.69 18.08 17.40
C ASN A 177 -11.31 17.19 18.59
N GLY A 178 -10.82 17.85 19.64
CA GLY A 178 -10.44 17.17 20.87
C GLY A 178 -9.08 16.46 20.76
N SER A 179 -8.68 15.84 21.85
CA SER A 179 -7.44 15.05 21.93
C SER A 179 -7.62 13.92 22.95
N GLY A 180 -6.80 12.90 22.85
CA GLY A 180 -6.90 11.81 23.78
C GLY A 180 -5.87 10.72 23.58
N TYR A 181 -6.01 9.67 24.37
CA TYR A 181 -5.16 8.49 24.32
C TYR A 181 -5.99 7.27 23.94
N PHE A 182 -5.34 6.35 23.23
CA PHE A 182 -5.95 5.06 22.90
C PHE A 182 -4.89 3.96 22.91
N VAL A 183 -5.33 2.73 23.14
CA VAL A 183 -4.50 1.54 23.13
C VAL A 183 -4.67 0.80 21.81
N ALA A 184 -3.57 0.43 21.18
CA ALA A 184 -3.57 -0.34 19.94
C ALA A 184 -4.05 -1.78 20.19
N GLU A 185 -5.15 -2.19 19.54
CA GLU A 185 -5.75 -3.52 19.67
C GLU A 185 -5.56 -4.37 18.41
N LYS A 186 -5.52 -3.76 17.23
CA LYS A 186 -5.30 -4.46 15.96
C LYS A 186 -4.25 -3.74 15.14
N VAL A 187 -3.21 -4.47 14.78
CA VAL A 187 -2.06 -3.94 14.05
C VAL A 187 -1.84 -4.72 12.74
N GLY A 188 -1.10 -4.15 11.81
CA GLY A 188 -0.72 -4.79 10.56
C GLY A 188 -1.91 -5.18 9.69
N THR A 189 -1.97 -6.45 9.27
CA THR A 189 -3.04 -6.96 8.40
C THR A 189 -4.40 -7.06 9.07
N GLN A 190 -4.45 -6.99 10.39
CA GLN A 190 -5.69 -7.07 11.16
C GLN A 190 -6.39 -5.71 11.26
N SER A 191 -5.69 -4.59 10.99
CA SER A 191 -6.28 -3.26 11.03
C SER A 191 -7.36 -3.08 9.96
N PHE A 192 -8.34 -2.22 10.25
CA PHE A 192 -9.47 -1.96 9.36
C PHE A 192 -9.02 -1.40 8.00
N ALA A 193 -8.12 -0.42 7.99
CA ALA A 193 -7.55 0.15 6.77
C ALA A 193 -6.83 -0.90 5.91
N SER A 194 -6.10 -1.83 6.53
CA SER A 194 -5.42 -2.92 5.82
C SER A 194 -6.44 -3.85 5.15
N ARG A 195 -7.50 -4.24 5.86
CA ARG A 195 -8.56 -5.10 5.31
C ARG A 195 -9.28 -4.46 4.14
N LEU A 196 -9.62 -3.17 4.24
CA LEU A 196 -10.23 -2.42 3.14
C LEU A 196 -9.32 -2.38 1.91
N THR A 197 -8.03 -2.11 2.11
CA THR A 197 -7.07 -2.02 1.01
C THR A 197 -6.87 -3.35 0.30
N VAL A 198 -6.79 -4.47 1.05
CA VAL A 198 -6.70 -5.82 0.47
C VAL A 198 -7.96 -6.14 -0.33
N GLY A 199 -9.15 -5.82 0.18
CA GLY A 199 -10.41 -5.99 -0.53
C GLY A 199 -10.46 -5.19 -1.84
N ALA A 200 -10.06 -3.93 -1.81
CA ALA A 200 -10.02 -3.07 -2.99
C ALA A 200 -8.99 -3.55 -4.04
N GLN A 201 -7.84 -4.07 -3.62
CA GLN A 201 -6.83 -4.63 -4.52
C GLN A 201 -7.30 -5.93 -5.20
N ALA A 202 -8.06 -6.77 -4.51
CA ALA A 202 -8.64 -7.98 -5.10
C ALA A 202 -9.63 -7.63 -6.22
N PHE A 203 -10.41 -6.57 -6.06
CA PHE A 203 -11.37 -6.09 -7.08
C PHE A 203 -10.69 -5.52 -8.33
N ARG A 204 -9.51 -4.94 -8.21
CA ARG A 204 -8.76 -4.29 -9.30
C ARG A 204 -8.22 -5.25 -10.36
N ARG A 205 -8.24 -6.56 -10.13
CA ARG A 205 -7.78 -7.60 -11.08
C ARG A 205 -8.84 -8.08 -12.07
N VAL A 206 -10.05 -7.60 -11.97
CA VAL A 206 -11.13 -7.97 -12.91
C VAL A 206 -10.99 -7.11 -14.16
N LEU A 207 -10.60 -7.73 -15.28
CA LEU A 207 -10.59 -7.07 -16.58
C LEU A 207 -12.04 -6.62 -16.89
N THR A 208 -12.19 -5.35 -17.24
CA THR A 208 -13.49 -4.87 -17.70
C THR A 208 -13.89 -5.62 -18.98
N PRO A 209 -15.21 -5.81 -19.26
CA PRO A 209 -15.68 -6.42 -20.51
C PRO A 209 -15.01 -5.79 -21.73
N LEU A 210 -14.92 -4.46 -21.79
CA LEU A 210 -14.27 -3.71 -22.86
C LEU A 210 -12.77 -4.07 -23.01
N GLN A 211 -12.04 -4.23 -21.93
CA GLN A 211 -10.63 -4.64 -22.00
C GLN A 211 -10.47 -6.06 -22.56
N ARG A 212 -11.42 -6.94 -22.26
CA ARG A 212 -11.43 -8.30 -22.81
C ARG A 212 -11.67 -8.28 -24.32
N ASP A 213 -12.64 -7.47 -24.78
CA ASP A 213 -12.97 -7.33 -26.19
C ASP A 213 -11.84 -6.68 -26.99
N VAL A 214 -11.24 -5.61 -26.46
CA VAL A 214 -10.06 -4.96 -27.06
C VAL A 214 -8.88 -5.94 -27.16
N ASN A 215 -8.60 -6.72 -26.13
CA ASN A 215 -7.55 -7.72 -26.18
C ASN A 215 -7.83 -8.82 -27.21
N LEU A 216 -9.09 -9.21 -27.41
CA LEU A 216 -9.50 -10.17 -28.43
C LEU A 216 -9.28 -9.61 -29.83
N VAL A 217 -9.71 -8.37 -30.09
CA VAL A 217 -9.51 -7.70 -31.38
C VAL A 217 -8.02 -7.54 -31.69
N VAL A 218 -7.21 -7.09 -30.74
CA VAL A 218 -5.75 -6.96 -30.90
C VAL A 218 -5.10 -8.30 -31.23
N ARG A 219 -5.48 -9.38 -30.54
CA ARG A 219 -4.98 -10.72 -30.85
C ARG A 219 -5.37 -11.20 -32.23
N SER A 220 -6.63 -10.95 -32.65
CA SER A 220 -7.11 -11.34 -33.97
C SER A 220 -6.39 -10.58 -35.06
N LEU A 221 -6.20 -9.27 -34.92
CA LEU A 221 -5.44 -8.44 -35.88
C LEU A 221 -4.00 -8.92 -36.01
N LEU A 222 -3.34 -9.25 -34.88
CA LEU A 222 -1.96 -9.76 -34.89
C LEU A 222 -1.86 -11.10 -35.63
N LEU A 223 -2.82 -12.00 -35.45
CA LEU A 223 -2.86 -13.26 -36.18
C LEU A 223 -3.06 -13.05 -37.69
N VAL A 224 -3.90 -12.09 -38.08
CA VAL A 224 -4.10 -11.75 -39.51
C VAL A 224 -2.82 -11.18 -40.11
N VAL A 225 -2.16 -10.27 -39.41
CA VAL A 225 -0.86 -9.69 -39.87
C VAL A 225 0.19 -10.79 -40.02
N MET A 226 0.31 -11.68 -39.02
CA MET A 226 1.23 -12.83 -39.13
C MET A 226 0.93 -13.75 -40.31
N TYR A 227 -0.36 -13.95 -40.63
CA TYR A 227 -0.76 -14.78 -41.77
C TYR A 227 -0.46 -14.12 -43.12
N LEU A 228 -0.53 -12.78 -43.21
CA LEU A 228 -0.25 -12.04 -44.45
C LEU A 228 1.24 -11.88 -44.74
N GLU A 229 2.12 -12.04 -43.75
CA GLU A 229 3.58 -11.94 -43.90
C GLU A 229 4.27 -13.28 -44.21
N ILE A 230 3.54 -14.39 -44.20
CA ILE A 230 3.99 -15.72 -44.60
C ILE A 230 3.63 -16.00 -46.06
#